data_1b0a60ca184151e4873687919c19f895
#
_entry.id   1b0a60ca184151e4873687919c19f895
#
_cell.length_a   1.000
_cell.length_b   1.000
_cell.length_c   1.000
_cell.angle_alpha   90.00
_cell.angle_beta   90.00
_cell.angle_gamma   90.00
#
_symmetry.space_group_name_H-M   'P 1'
#
loop_
_entity.id
_entity.type
_entity.pdbx_description
1 polymer ?
#
loop_
_entity_poly.entity_id
_entity_poly.type
_entity_poly.pdbx_seq_one_letter_code
_entity_poly.pdbx_strand_id
1 'polypeptide(L)'
;MTLSNEWYNTELENSELETLHRSPTVEYSFYNAVRSGDMEAVIKNCSEDEFIRLEGTGVLSRNALTNIKYHFVVTTAMLTRYCIDGGLEPEQAYRLSDFYILKMDSCKTIRQVADLHHEMAKDFTGKMILQKKSSILSKPVMQCVDYIYSHIKERITIQVLADHTGLST
;
A
#
# COMPACT_ATOMS: atom_id res chain seq x y z
N MET A 1 34.69 12.65 16.34
CA MET A 1 34.54 11.81 15.14
C MET A 1 33.45 12.43 14.29
N THR A 2 33.61 12.56 12.99
CA THR A 2 32.56 13.11 12.11
C THR A 2 31.59 12.01 11.73
N LEU A 3 30.32 12.35 11.44
CA LEU A 3 29.31 11.38 10.98
C LEU A 3 29.78 10.57 9.75
N SER A 4 30.58 11.19 8.89
CA SER A 4 31.15 10.50 7.72
C SER A 4 32.10 9.38 8.11
N ASN A 5 32.93 9.59 9.15
CA ASN A 5 33.84 8.55 9.65
C ASN A 5 33.09 7.44 10.39
N GLU A 6 32.02 7.79 11.11
CA GLU A 6 31.14 6.79 11.76
C GLU A 6 30.46 5.91 10.71
N TRP A 7 29.94 6.52 9.65
CA TRP A 7 29.33 5.80 8.54
C TRP A 7 30.33 4.83 7.87
N TYR A 8 31.54 5.32 7.57
CA TYR A 8 32.57 4.49 6.95
C TYR A 8 32.93 3.26 7.80
N ASN A 9 33.08 3.44 9.13
CA ASN A 9 33.36 2.33 10.03
C ASN A 9 32.20 1.33 10.08
N THR A 10 30.94 1.83 10.10
CA THR A 10 29.74 0.97 10.08
C THR A 10 29.67 0.16 8.77
N GLU A 11 30.01 0.75 7.63
CA GLU A 11 30.06 0.05 6.35
C GLU A 11 31.12 -1.07 6.34
N LEU A 12 32.32 -0.80 6.91
CA LEU A 12 33.35 -1.83 7.04
C LEU A 12 32.87 -2.99 7.88
N GLU A 13 32.31 -2.74 9.07
CA GLU A 13 31.78 -3.76 9.97
C GLU A 13 30.68 -4.59 9.31
N ASN A 14 29.72 -3.96 8.59
CA ASN A 14 28.64 -4.64 7.89
C ASN A 14 29.18 -5.50 6.72
N SER A 15 30.19 -5.02 6.00
CA SER A 15 30.85 -5.73 4.93
C SER A 15 31.57 -6.99 5.43
N GLU A 16 32.22 -6.90 6.58
CA GLU A 16 32.92 -8.04 7.23
C GLU A 16 31.94 -9.11 7.75
N LEU A 17 30.75 -8.68 8.20
CA LEU A 17 29.69 -9.56 8.72
C LEU A 17 28.78 -10.15 7.62
N GLU A 18 29.01 -9.80 6.34
CA GLU A 18 28.15 -10.19 5.20
C GLU A 18 26.65 -9.93 5.45
N THR A 19 26.34 -8.83 6.16
CA THR A 19 24.96 -8.48 6.50
C THR A 19 24.22 -7.99 5.25
N LEU A 20 23.46 -8.87 4.63
CA LEU A 20 22.68 -8.55 3.44
C LEU A 20 21.21 -8.25 3.78
N HIS A 21 20.69 -7.16 3.22
CA HIS A 21 19.26 -6.87 3.25
C HIS A 21 18.49 -7.76 2.27
N ARG A 22 17.19 -7.93 2.51
CA ARG A 22 16.30 -8.60 1.56
C ARG A 22 16.38 -7.92 0.18
N SER A 23 16.20 -8.73 -0.87
CA SER A 23 16.11 -8.15 -2.20
C SER A 23 14.97 -7.15 -2.30
N PRO A 24 15.20 -5.95 -2.85
CA PRO A 24 14.16 -4.96 -3.08
C PRO A 24 12.96 -5.52 -3.87
N THR A 25 13.19 -6.51 -4.73
CA THR A 25 12.14 -7.18 -5.51
C THR A 25 11.09 -7.84 -4.61
N VAL A 26 11.52 -8.45 -3.49
CA VAL A 26 10.60 -9.10 -2.54
C VAL A 26 9.73 -8.05 -1.85
N GLU A 27 10.36 -6.98 -1.39
CA GLU A 27 9.64 -5.86 -0.75
C GLU A 27 8.65 -5.20 -1.72
N TYR A 28 9.09 -4.88 -2.93
CA TYR A 28 8.25 -4.23 -3.94
C TYR A 28 7.10 -5.14 -4.41
N SER A 29 7.26 -6.47 -4.38
CA SER A 29 6.18 -7.39 -4.72
C SER A 29 4.99 -7.25 -3.77
N PHE A 30 5.24 -7.08 -2.48
CA PHE A 30 4.20 -6.84 -1.48
C PHE A 30 3.47 -5.52 -1.71
N TYR A 31 4.21 -4.42 -1.91
CA TYR A 31 3.58 -3.10 -2.18
C TYR A 31 2.78 -3.10 -3.47
N ASN A 32 3.25 -3.79 -4.50
CA ASN A 32 2.52 -3.94 -5.77
C ASN A 32 1.26 -4.80 -5.61
N ALA A 33 1.29 -5.85 -4.77
CA ALA A 33 0.09 -6.63 -4.47
C ALA A 33 -1.00 -5.76 -3.81
N VAL A 34 -0.64 -4.95 -2.82
CA VAL A 34 -1.56 -3.99 -2.19
C VAL A 34 -2.09 -2.99 -3.22
N ARG A 35 -1.20 -2.32 -3.97
CA ARG A 35 -1.56 -1.35 -5.02
C ARG A 35 -2.49 -1.95 -6.08
N SER A 36 -2.24 -3.19 -6.46
CA SER A 36 -3.07 -3.88 -7.45
C SER A 36 -4.41 -4.39 -6.90
N GLY A 37 -4.62 -4.35 -5.57
CA GLY A 37 -5.80 -4.92 -4.93
C GLY A 37 -5.78 -6.45 -4.91
N ASP A 38 -4.61 -7.08 -4.97
CA ASP A 38 -4.44 -8.53 -4.88
C ASP A 38 -4.53 -8.98 -3.41
N MET A 39 -5.78 -9.14 -2.95
CA MET A 39 -6.08 -9.53 -1.57
C MET A 39 -5.53 -10.92 -1.23
N GLU A 40 -5.48 -11.84 -2.19
CA GLU A 40 -4.99 -13.20 -1.97
C GLU A 40 -3.49 -13.20 -1.67
N ALA A 41 -2.70 -12.49 -2.49
CA ALA A 41 -1.26 -12.34 -2.26
C ALA A 41 -0.96 -11.63 -0.93
N VAL A 42 -1.76 -10.61 -0.56
CA VAL A 42 -1.60 -9.89 0.72
C VAL A 42 -1.92 -10.80 1.90
N ILE A 43 -3.02 -11.57 1.86
CA ILE A 43 -3.38 -12.52 2.93
C ILE A 43 -2.29 -13.59 3.07
N LYS A 44 -1.75 -14.11 1.97
CA LYS A 44 -0.67 -15.09 1.99
C LYS A 44 0.57 -14.52 2.70
N ASN A 45 1.03 -13.33 2.31
CA ASN A 45 2.17 -12.65 2.94
C ASN A 45 1.95 -12.46 4.46
N CYS A 46 0.75 -12.02 4.85
CA CYS A 46 0.38 -11.87 6.26
C CYS A 46 0.38 -13.21 7.01
N SER A 47 -0.13 -14.29 6.42
CA SER A 47 -0.20 -15.61 7.07
C SER A 47 1.19 -16.26 7.26
N GLU A 48 2.16 -15.88 6.46
CA GLU A 48 3.54 -16.32 6.57
C GLU A 48 4.36 -15.47 7.57
N ASP A 49 3.74 -14.49 8.22
CA ASP A 49 4.36 -13.55 9.17
C ASP A 49 5.63 -12.86 8.61
N GLU A 50 5.64 -12.60 7.30
CA GLU A 50 6.81 -12.05 6.59
C GLU A 50 7.27 -10.70 7.18
N PHE A 51 6.36 -9.91 7.71
CA PHE A 51 6.66 -8.60 8.31
C PHE A 51 7.58 -8.70 9.55
N ILE A 52 7.40 -9.72 10.38
CA ILE A 52 8.21 -9.89 11.61
C ILE A 52 9.39 -10.84 11.44
N ARG A 53 9.57 -11.40 10.25
CA ARG A 53 10.73 -12.24 9.95
C ARG A 53 11.99 -11.39 9.92
N LEU A 54 12.92 -11.65 10.83
CA LEU A 54 14.13 -10.82 11.03
C LEU A 54 15.18 -11.00 9.93
N GLU A 55 15.15 -12.09 9.20
CA GLU A 55 16.15 -12.41 8.17
C GLU A 55 16.14 -11.36 7.05
N GLY A 56 17.27 -10.73 6.82
CA GLY A 56 17.43 -9.66 5.82
C GLY A 56 16.69 -8.36 6.15
N THR A 57 16.29 -8.18 7.41
CA THR A 57 15.66 -6.92 7.87
C THR A 57 16.72 -6.06 8.57
N GLY A 58 16.82 -4.78 8.22
CA GLY A 58 17.77 -3.85 8.82
C GLY A 58 17.48 -3.63 10.31
N VAL A 59 18.53 -3.36 11.09
CA VAL A 59 18.43 -3.03 12.53
C VAL A 59 18.30 -1.52 12.69
N LEU A 60 17.08 -1.02 12.92
CA LEU A 60 16.76 0.39 13.10
C LEU A 60 16.75 0.81 14.59
N SER A 61 16.73 -0.16 15.50
CA SER A 61 16.81 0.05 16.95
C SER A 61 17.36 -1.19 17.66
N ARG A 62 18.11 -0.98 18.75
CA ARG A 62 18.56 -2.06 19.64
C ARG A 62 17.41 -2.67 20.46
N ASN A 63 16.29 -1.95 20.64
CA ASN A 63 15.09 -2.47 21.27
C ASN A 63 14.21 -3.13 20.20
N ALA A 64 13.92 -4.43 20.36
CA ALA A 64 13.19 -5.22 19.37
C ALA A 64 11.78 -4.67 19.06
N LEU A 65 11.05 -4.19 20.08
CA LEU A 65 9.72 -3.59 19.87
C LEU A 65 9.84 -2.26 19.11
N THR A 66 10.81 -1.43 19.47
CA THR A 66 11.05 -0.17 18.77
C THR A 66 11.51 -0.42 17.33
N ASN A 67 12.35 -1.44 17.12
CA ASN A 67 12.81 -1.83 15.78
C ASN A 67 11.64 -2.16 14.87
N ILE A 68 10.72 -3.04 15.30
CA ILE A 68 9.58 -3.43 14.48
C ILE A 68 8.58 -2.26 14.28
N LYS A 69 8.45 -1.36 15.26
CA LYS A 69 7.66 -0.12 15.11
C LYS A 69 8.22 0.80 14.03
N TYR A 70 9.55 0.93 13.92
CA TYR A 70 10.16 1.72 12.84
C TYR A 70 9.91 1.08 11.47
N HIS A 71 10.05 -0.25 11.36
CA HIS A 71 9.69 -0.96 10.12
C HIS A 71 8.22 -0.79 9.76
N PHE A 72 7.33 -0.77 10.75
CA PHE A 72 5.91 -0.50 10.53
C PHE A 72 5.69 0.89 9.89
N VAL A 73 6.33 1.94 10.43
CA VAL A 73 6.25 3.30 9.88
C VAL A 73 6.76 3.35 8.44
N VAL A 74 7.92 2.72 8.17
CA VAL A 74 8.50 2.63 6.82
C VAL A 74 7.51 1.96 5.86
N THR A 75 6.99 0.78 6.24
CA THR A 75 6.02 0.06 5.41
C THR A 75 4.75 0.88 5.17
N THR A 76 4.21 1.51 6.21
CA THR A 76 3.02 2.38 6.09
C THR A 76 3.27 3.52 5.10
N ALA A 77 4.43 4.16 5.20
CA ALA A 77 4.81 5.24 4.30
C ALA A 77 4.93 4.77 2.84
N MET A 78 5.47 3.59 2.62
CA MET A 78 5.60 3.00 1.28
C MET A 78 4.23 2.60 0.73
N LEU A 79 3.40 1.89 1.50
CA LEU A 79 2.03 1.53 1.09
C LEU A 79 1.22 2.75 0.69
N THR A 80 1.28 3.82 1.50
CA THR A 80 0.59 5.08 1.21
C THR A 80 0.94 5.59 -0.18
N ARG A 81 2.22 5.66 -0.51
CA ARG A 81 2.70 6.18 -1.80
C ARG A 81 2.36 5.28 -2.98
N TYR A 82 2.49 3.96 -2.80
CA TYR A 82 2.10 2.99 -3.82
C TYR A 82 0.60 3.02 -4.11
N CYS A 83 -0.23 3.22 -3.09
CA CYS A 83 -1.67 3.33 -3.27
C CYS A 83 -2.07 4.66 -3.94
N ILE A 84 -1.42 5.78 -3.60
CA ILE A 84 -1.62 7.07 -4.28
C ILE A 84 -1.24 6.94 -5.76
N ASP A 85 -0.09 6.35 -6.07
CA ASP A 85 0.34 6.07 -7.44
C ASP A 85 -0.63 5.12 -8.18
N GLY A 86 -1.30 4.24 -7.44
CA GLY A 86 -2.38 3.38 -7.94
C GLY A 86 -3.75 4.05 -8.08
N GLY A 87 -3.85 5.36 -7.79
CA GLY A 87 -5.06 6.17 -7.98
C GLY A 87 -5.91 6.36 -6.71
N LEU A 88 -5.44 5.94 -5.53
CA LEU A 88 -6.13 6.28 -4.28
C LEU A 88 -6.01 7.78 -4.03
N GLU A 89 -7.10 8.41 -3.59
CA GLU A 89 -7.11 9.83 -3.27
C GLU A 89 -6.07 10.13 -2.16
N PRO A 90 -5.15 11.13 -2.38
CA PRO A 90 -4.02 11.37 -1.49
C PRO A 90 -4.40 11.63 -0.03
N GLU A 91 -5.41 12.47 0.20
CA GLU A 91 -5.84 12.81 1.56
C GLU A 91 -6.44 11.58 2.29
N GLN A 92 -7.16 10.72 1.56
CA GLN A 92 -7.66 9.46 2.11
C GLN A 92 -6.51 8.53 2.50
N ALA A 93 -5.49 8.42 1.64
CA ALA A 93 -4.32 7.59 1.90
C ALA A 93 -3.51 8.10 3.11
N TYR A 94 -3.30 9.42 3.22
CA TYR A 94 -2.59 10.01 4.35
C TYR A 94 -3.35 9.83 5.67
N ARG A 95 -4.65 10.07 5.70
CA ARG A 95 -5.47 9.85 6.92
C ARG A 95 -5.45 8.40 7.38
N LEU A 96 -5.45 7.45 6.44
CA LEU A 96 -5.34 6.02 6.76
C LEU A 96 -3.96 5.71 7.35
N SER A 97 -2.90 6.26 6.77
CA SER A 97 -1.52 6.18 7.28
C SER A 97 -1.42 6.69 8.72
N ASP A 98 -1.90 7.90 8.97
CA ASP A 98 -1.86 8.53 10.29
C ASP A 98 -2.61 7.71 11.34
N PHE A 99 -3.80 7.21 10.96
CA PHE A 99 -4.59 6.33 11.82
C PHE A 99 -3.82 5.10 12.27
N TYR A 100 -3.16 4.40 11.34
CA TYR A 100 -2.43 3.18 11.66
C TYR A 100 -1.13 3.45 12.44
N ILE A 101 -0.42 4.54 12.14
CA ILE A 101 0.79 4.94 12.88
C ILE A 101 0.44 5.29 14.33
N LEU A 102 -0.63 6.05 14.56
CA LEU A 102 -1.10 6.38 15.91
C LEU A 102 -1.56 5.13 16.67
N LYS A 103 -2.24 4.20 16.01
CA LYS A 103 -2.61 2.90 16.60
C LYS A 103 -1.37 2.09 17.00
N MET A 104 -0.36 2.02 16.13
CA MET A 104 0.88 1.30 16.37
C MET A 104 1.63 1.85 17.59
N ASP A 105 1.60 3.15 17.84
CA ASP A 105 2.28 3.76 18.99
C ASP A 105 1.83 3.14 20.31
N SER A 106 0.56 2.79 20.44
CA SER A 106 -0.01 2.16 21.63
C SER A 106 0.31 0.67 21.80
N CYS A 107 0.86 -0.01 20.78
CA CYS A 107 1.23 -1.42 20.83
C CYS A 107 2.38 -1.66 21.84
N LYS A 108 2.26 -2.72 22.62
CA LYS A 108 3.20 -3.10 23.67
C LYS A 108 4.02 -4.35 23.35
N THR A 109 3.64 -5.10 22.31
CA THR A 109 4.31 -6.34 21.90
C THR A 109 4.52 -6.37 20.40
N ILE A 110 5.54 -7.13 19.95
CA ILE A 110 5.82 -7.36 18.52
C ILE A 110 4.60 -7.97 17.83
N ARG A 111 3.90 -8.91 18.48
CA ARG A 111 2.71 -9.56 17.93
C ARG A 111 1.59 -8.56 17.66
N GLN A 112 1.33 -7.62 18.60
CA GLN A 112 0.34 -6.56 18.37
C GLN A 112 0.70 -5.67 17.18
N VAL A 113 1.98 -5.36 16.98
CA VAL A 113 2.42 -4.59 15.79
C VAL A 113 2.22 -5.40 14.52
N ALA A 114 2.53 -6.71 14.53
CA ALA A 114 2.31 -7.60 13.38
C ALA A 114 0.83 -7.73 13.02
N ASP A 115 -0.03 -7.97 14.01
CA ASP A 115 -1.47 -8.06 13.78
C ASP A 115 -2.03 -6.75 13.18
N LEU A 116 -1.58 -5.61 13.71
CA LEU A 116 -1.95 -4.30 13.18
C LEU A 116 -1.43 -4.06 11.75
N HIS A 117 -0.22 -4.55 11.42
CA HIS A 117 0.32 -4.51 10.07
C HIS A 117 -0.56 -5.31 9.09
N HIS A 118 -1.02 -6.49 9.51
CA HIS A 118 -1.91 -7.32 8.69
C HIS A 118 -3.27 -6.63 8.43
N GLU A 119 -3.83 -5.97 9.44
CA GLU A 119 -5.07 -5.19 9.28
C GLU A 119 -4.85 -4.01 8.34
N MET A 120 -3.78 -3.24 8.55
CA MET A 120 -3.41 -2.12 7.69
C MET A 120 -3.26 -2.54 6.21
N ALA A 121 -2.52 -3.61 5.95
CA ALA A 121 -2.31 -4.10 4.59
C ALA A 121 -3.63 -4.48 3.91
N LYS A 122 -4.54 -5.17 4.63
CA LYS A 122 -5.87 -5.53 4.13
C LYS A 122 -6.73 -4.31 3.86
N ASP A 123 -6.70 -3.30 4.74
CA ASP A 123 -7.48 -2.08 4.57
C ASP A 123 -7.01 -1.28 3.34
N PHE A 124 -5.71 -1.07 3.18
CA PHE A 124 -5.17 -0.43 1.98
C PHE A 124 -5.57 -1.20 0.71
N THR A 125 -5.44 -2.53 0.73
CA THR A 125 -5.84 -3.39 -0.40
C THR A 125 -7.33 -3.26 -0.71
N GLY A 126 -8.18 -3.27 0.33
CA GLY A 126 -9.62 -3.06 0.20
C GLY A 126 -9.97 -1.71 -0.43
N LYS A 127 -9.27 -0.63 -0.04
CA LYS A 127 -9.43 0.70 -0.66
C LYS A 127 -9.06 0.68 -2.14
N MET A 128 -7.96 -0.02 -2.50
CA MET A 128 -7.55 -0.15 -3.90
C MET A 128 -8.56 -0.93 -4.75
N ILE A 129 -9.16 -1.99 -4.21
CA ILE A 129 -10.25 -2.73 -4.87
C ILE A 129 -11.45 -1.81 -5.14
N LEU A 130 -11.87 -1.04 -4.14
CA LEU A 130 -12.99 -0.10 -4.27
C LEU A 130 -12.68 1.02 -5.27
N GLN A 131 -11.46 1.56 -5.23
CA GLN A 131 -11.00 2.59 -6.16
C GLN A 131 -11.06 2.10 -7.61
N LYS A 132 -10.59 0.88 -7.88
CA LYS A 132 -10.67 0.27 -9.22
C LYS A 132 -12.12 0.08 -9.68
N LYS A 133 -12.99 -0.42 -8.80
CA LYS A 133 -14.41 -0.57 -9.11
C LYS A 133 -15.08 0.78 -9.43
N SER A 134 -14.80 1.82 -8.65
CA SER A 134 -15.35 3.16 -8.87
C SER A 134 -14.83 3.78 -10.17
N SER A 135 -13.56 3.60 -10.52
CA SER A 135 -12.99 4.08 -11.77
C SER A 135 -13.55 3.39 -13.01
N ILE A 136 -13.90 2.10 -12.88
CA ILE A 136 -14.56 1.36 -13.97
C ILE A 136 -16.02 1.84 -14.14
N LEU A 137 -16.72 2.09 -13.03
CA LEU A 137 -18.11 2.58 -13.08
C LEU A 137 -18.22 4.06 -13.48
N SER A 138 -17.23 4.89 -13.12
CA SER A 138 -17.24 6.31 -13.45
C SER A 138 -17.02 6.58 -14.94
N LYS A 139 -16.20 5.79 -15.62
CA LYS A 139 -15.91 5.97 -17.04
C LYS A 139 -17.15 5.83 -17.94
N PRO A 140 -17.97 4.77 -17.83
CA PRO A 140 -19.23 4.68 -18.56
C PRO A 140 -20.23 5.79 -18.21
N VAL A 141 -20.29 6.19 -16.94
CA VAL A 141 -21.16 7.30 -16.51
C VAL A 141 -20.73 8.61 -17.17
N MET A 142 -19.43 8.92 -17.20
CA MET A 142 -18.90 10.09 -17.91
C MET A 142 -19.22 10.02 -19.42
N GLN A 143 -19.03 8.87 -20.05
CA GLN A 143 -19.39 8.67 -21.45
C GLN A 143 -20.89 8.90 -21.72
N CYS A 144 -21.77 8.44 -20.83
CA CYS A 144 -23.20 8.73 -20.91
C CYS A 144 -23.50 10.22 -20.82
N VAL A 145 -22.87 10.91 -19.87
CA VAL A 145 -23.05 12.36 -19.69
C VAL A 145 -22.59 13.13 -20.93
N ASP A 146 -21.40 12.82 -21.46
CA ASP A 146 -20.85 13.46 -22.65
C ASP A 146 -21.75 13.22 -23.88
N TYR A 147 -22.29 12.00 -24.02
CA TYR A 147 -23.23 11.67 -25.07
C TYR A 147 -24.52 12.48 -24.95
N ILE A 148 -25.10 12.58 -23.76
CA ILE A 148 -26.32 13.35 -23.50
C ILE A 148 -26.10 14.83 -23.86
N TYR A 149 -24.99 15.43 -23.46
CA TYR A 149 -24.70 16.84 -23.77
C TYR A 149 -24.49 17.08 -25.25
N SER A 150 -23.86 16.16 -25.97
CA SER A 150 -23.66 16.30 -27.42
C SER A 150 -24.92 16.06 -28.25
N HIS A 151 -25.93 15.35 -27.71
CA HIS A 151 -27.16 14.97 -28.40
C HIS A 151 -28.42 15.53 -27.71
N ILE A 152 -28.30 16.66 -27.00
CA ILE A 152 -29.37 17.24 -26.18
C ILE A 152 -30.68 17.54 -26.92
N LYS A 153 -30.64 17.64 -28.27
CA LYS A 153 -31.79 17.89 -29.12
C LYS A 153 -32.41 16.59 -29.68
N GLU A 154 -31.85 15.45 -29.37
CA GLU A 154 -32.26 14.15 -29.87
C GLU A 154 -32.99 13.34 -28.78
N ARG A 155 -33.77 12.35 -29.23
CA ARG A 155 -34.41 11.42 -28.29
C ARG A 155 -33.37 10.36 -27.85
N ILE A 156 -32.86 10.49 -26.63
CA ILE A 156 -31.92 9.56 -26.03
C ILE A 156 -32.69 8.49 -25.24
N THR A 157 -32.37 7.22 -25.48
CA THR A 157 -32.91 6.07 -24.74
C THR A 157 -31.84 5.37 -23.95
N ILE A 158 -32.23 4.58 -22.93
CA ILE A 158 -31.31 3.75 -22.16
C ILE A 158 -30.53 2.80 -23.06
N GLN A 159 -31.17 2.24 -24.09
CA GLN A 159 -30.50 1.35 -25.04
C GLN A 159 -29.36 2.05 -25.78
N VAL A 160 -29.60 3.27 -26.26
CA VAL A 160 -28.57 4.07 -26.95
C VAL A 160 -27.36 4.34 -26.03
N LEU A 161 -27.59 4.64 -24.75
CA LEU A 161 -26.51 4.86 -23.78
C LEU A 161 -25.76 3.57 -23.44
N ALA A 162 -26.48 2.44 -23.34
CA ALA A 162 -25.88 1.13 -23.12
C ALA A 162 -24.99 0.73 -24.29
N ASP A 163 -25.47 0.87 -25.51
CA ASP A 163 -24.71 0.57 -26.75
C ASP A 163 -23.46 1.47 -26.85
N HIS A 164 -23.60 2.77 -26.51
CA HIS A 164 -22.47 3.72 -26.53
C HIS A 164 -21.38 3.41 -25.50
N THR A 165 -21.76 2.89 -24.35
CA THR A 165 -20.83 2.58 -23.23
C THR A 165 -20.37 1.14 -23.22
N GLY A 166 -20.96 0.27 -24.05
CA GLY A 166 -20.68 -1.18 -24.05
C GLY A 166 -21.22 -1.92 -22.82
N LEU A 167 -22.22 -1.33 -22.15
CA LEU A 167 -22.89 -1.95 -21.00
C LEU A 167 -24.18 -2.64 -21.43
N SER A 168 -24.57 -3.69 -20.66
CA SER A 168 -25.91 -4.29 -20.80
C SER A 168 -26.97 -3.41 -20.15
N THR A 169 -28.16 -3.32 -20.74
CA THR A 169 -29.36 -2.72 -20.14
C THR A 169 -29.91 -3.55 -19.01
#